data_4a9cc31becceb4ab1aecb4db00cd6ff3
#
_entry.id   4a9cc31becceb4ab1aecb4db00cd6ff3
#
_cell.length_a   1.000
_cell.length_b   1.000
_cell.length_c   1.000
_cell.angle_alpha   90.00
_cell.angle_beta   90.00
_cell.angle_gamma   90.00
#
_symmetry.space_group_name_H-M   'P 1'
#
loop_
_entity.id
_entity.type
_entity.pdbx_description
1 polymer ?
#
loop_
_entity_poly.entity_id
_entity_poly.type
_entity_poly.pdbx_seq_one_letter_code
_entity_poly.pdbx_strand_id
1 'polypeptide(L)'
;MPPARQAQIAALVEHYQNPRHWSVLEDADVTMPGGSPECGSSIVVYLKAGEEGRIDALSFTGEGDIISQAATSIILEQALIEGLAMDEVLALDYETFVDRVGREAVGSRTRNATLGLSTLKSAVRKYQKDDLHASSVAEPARSCG
;
A
#
# COMPACT_ATOMS: atom_id res chain seq x y z
N MET A 1 12.72 25.13 -12.79
CA MET A 1 12.05 24.18 -11.92
C MET A 1 12.55 24.26 -10.50
N PRO A 2 11.66 24.32 -9.56
CA PRO A 2 12.09 24.39 -8.18
C PRO A 2 12.89 23.16 -7.80
N PRO A 3 13.94 23.32 -6.99
CA PRO A 3 14.74 22.19 -6.56
C PRO A 3 13.91 21.10 -5.88
N ALA A 4 12.87 21.49 -5.15
CA ALA A 4 12.02 20.53 -4.47
C ALA A 4 11.37 19.56 -5.47
N ARG A 5 10.87 20.07 -6.57
CA ARG A 5 10.24 19.21 -7.56
C ARG A 5 11.24 18.26 -8.18
N GLN A 6 12.45 18.74 -8.48
CA GLN A 6 13.47 17.87 -9.05
C GLN A 6 13.88 16.79 -8.09
N ALA A 7 14.01 17.10 -6.81
CA ALA A 7 14.36 16.12 -5.80
C ALA A 7 13.23 15.09 -5.65
N GLN A 8 11.99 15.53 -5.71
CA GLN A 8 10.84 14.64 -5.62
C GLN A 8 10.80 13.70 -6.79
N ILE A 9 11.04 14.21 -8.00
CA ILE A 9 11.06 13.36 -9.20
C ILE A 9 12.19 12.33 -9.10
N ALA A 10 13.36 12.76 -8.65
CA ALA A 10 14.49 11.85 -8.52
C ALA A 10 14.19 10.73 -7.52
N ALA A 11 13.53 11.06 -6.42
CA ALA A 11 13.15 10.06 -5.44
C ALA A 11 12.14 9.06 -6.00
N LEU A 12 11.16 9.54 -6.78
CA LEU A 12 10.19 8.65 -7.41
C LEU A 12 10.85 7.73 -8.41
N VAL A 13 11.76 8.25 -9.23
CA VAL A 13 12.47 7.43 -10.20
C VAL A 13 13.29 6.36 -9.49
N GLU A 14 13.93 6.73 -8.40
CA GLU A 14 14.76 5.80 -7.66
C GLU A 14 13.91 4.66 -7.06
N HIS A 15 12.75 5.00 -6.48
CA HIS A 15 11.84 3.97 -5.98
C HIS A 15 11.27 3.11 -7.11
N TYR A 16 11.05 3.70 -8.27
CA TYR A 16 10.53 2.94 -9.40
C TYR A 16 11.57 1.95 -9.93
N GLN A 17 12.82 2.37 -9.99
CA GLN A 17 13.88 1.52 -10.50
C GLN A 17 14.33 0.48 -9.48
N ASN A 18 14.22 0.81 -8.21
CA ASN A 18 14.64 -0.08 -7.13
C ASN A 18 13.54 -0.14 -6.08
N PRO A 19 12.40 -0.75 -6.41
CA PRO A 19 11.27 -0.75 -5.47
C PRO A 19 11.59 -1.56 -4.22
N ARG A 20 11.18 -1.03 -3.08
CA ARG A 20 11.35 -1.72 -1.81
C ARG A 20 10.25 -2.73 -1.65
N HIS A 21 10.61 -3.88 -1.11
CA HIS A 21 9.63 -4.91 -0.80
C HIS A 21 8.88 -5.42 -2.04
N TRP A 22 9.57 -5.49 -3.16
CA TRP A 22 9.00 -6.00 -4.40
C TRP A 22 9.15 -7.52 -4.43
N SER A 23 8.10 -8.22 -4.12
CA SER A 23 8.08 -9.69 -4.19
C SER A 23 6.69 -10.21 -3.93
N VAL A 24 6.48 -11.47 -4.29
CA VAL A 24 5.29 -12.18 -3.88
C VAL A 24 5.57 -12.74 -2.49
N LEU A 25 4.63 -12.58 -1.57
CA LEU A 25 4.78 -13.10 -0.23
C LEU A 25 3.86 -14.31 -0.12
N GLU A 26 4.45 -15.48 -0.25
CA GLU A 26 3.66 -16.72 -0.35
C GLU A 26 2.87 -17.07 0.89
N ASP A 27 3.33 -16.66 2.05
CA ASP A 27 2.61 -16.92 3.29
C ASP A 27 1.80 -15.71 3.75
N ALA A 28 1.41 -14.84 2.82
CA ALA A 28 0.63 -13.66 3.18
C ALA A 28 -0.72 -14.07 3.72
N ASP A 29 -1.20 -13.31 4.70
CA ASP A 29 -2.55 -13.49 5.22
C ASP A 29 -3.57 -12.84 4.29
N VAL A 30 -3.17 -11.79 3.60
CA VAL A 30 -4.04 -11.11 2.64
C VAL A 30 -3.24 -10.80 1.38
N THR A 31 -3.88 -11.05 0.25
CA THR A 31 -3.35 -10.65 -1.05
C THR A 31 -4.41 -9.75 -1.67
N MET A 32 -4.08 -8.48 -1.81
CA MET A 32 -5.08 -7.48 -2.20
C MET A 32 -4.71 -6.81 -3.51
N PRO A 33 -5.52 -6.97 -4.56
CA PRO A 33 -5.28 -6.26 -5.80
C PRO A 33 -5.78 -4.83 -5.73
N GLY A 34 -5.15 -3.95 -6.45
CA GLY A 34 -5.57 -2.56 -6.55
C GLY A 34 -5.33 -2.04 -7.96
N GLY A 35 -6.14 -1.07 -8.36
CA GLY A 35 -6.05 -0.50 -9.70
C GLY A 35 -6.58 -1.46 -10.75
N SER A 36 -6.29 -1.15 -11.99
CA SER A 36 -6.62 -2.04 -13.11
C SER A 36 -5.77 -1.65 -14.30
N PRO A 37 -5.54 -2.59 -15.23
CA PRO A 37 -4.79 -2.26 -16.44
C PRO A 37 -5.46 -1.15 -17.24
N GLU A 38 -6.77 -1.05 -17.17
CA GLU A 38 -7.50 -0.02 -17.89
C GLU A 38 -7.22 1.37 -17.35
N CYS A 39 -6.83 1.47 -16.11
CA CYS A 39 -6.48 2.73 -15.51
C CYS A 39 -4.99 3.03 -15.62
N GLY A 40 -4.24 2.16 -16.27
CA GLY A 40 -2.82 2.39 -16.48
C GLY A 40 -1.90 1.85 -15.39
N SER A 41 -2.44 1.35 -14.30
CA SER A 41 -1.63 0.79 -13.23
C SER A 41 -2.39 -0.23 -12.45
N SER A 42 -1.72 -1.31 -12.10
CA SER A 42 -2.27 -2.30 -11.20
C SER A 42 -1.18 -2.72 -10.23
N ILE A 43 -1.59 -3.05 -9.03
CA ILE A 43 -0.68 -3.56 -8.00
C ILE A 43 -1.36 -4.68 -7.24
N VAL A 44 -0.54 -5.47 -6.56
CA VAL A 44 -1.04 -6.45 -5.61
C VAL A 44 -0.22 -6.24 -4.35
N VAL A 45 -0.90 -6.01 -3.23
CA VAL A 45 -0.23 -5.86 -1.94
C VAL A 45 -0.40 -7.14 -1.15
N TYR A 46 0.69 -7.63 -0.59
CA TYR A 46 0.70 -8.84 0.24
C TYR A 46 0.95 -8.41 1.68
N LEU A 47 0.09 -8.85 2.59
CA LEU A 47 0.16 -8.47 3.99
C LEU A 47 0.28 -9.73 4.85
N LYS A 48 1.31 -9.76 5.70
CA LYS A 48 1.40 -10.80 6.71
C LYS A 48 1.22 -10.14 8.07
N ALA A 49 0.23 -10.60 8.80
CA ALA A 49 -0.11 -10.01 10.09
C ALA A 49 0.73 -10.60 11.20
N GLY A 50 1.03 -9.77 12.18
CA GLY A 50 1.66 -10.19 13.41
C GLY A 50 0.63 -10.22 14.52
N GLU A 51 1.11 -10.25 15.74
CA GLU A 51 0.24 -10.28 16.90
C GLU A 51 -0.26 -8.90 17.26
N GLU A 52 -1.42 -8.85 17.85
CA GLU A 52 -1.96 -7.61 18.40
C GLU A 52 -2.06 -6.45 17.40
N GLY A 53 -2.49 -6.76 16.20
CA GLY A 53 -2.68 -5.71 15.20
C GLY A 53 -1.42 -5.24 14.54
N ARG A 54 -0.31 -5.94 14.74
CA ARG A 54 0.95 -5.54 14.13
C ARG A 54 1.07 -6.10 12.72
N ILE A 55 1.99 -5.58 11.98
CA ILE A 55 2.27 -6.04 10.63
C ILE A 55 3.66 -6.65 10.63
N ASP A 56 3.74 -7.93 10.25
CA ASP A 56 5.03 -8.62 10.22
C ASP A 56 5.74 -8.45 8.91
N ALA A 57 5.03 -8.41 7.82
CA ALA A 57 5.66 -8.24 6.52
C ALA A 57 4.69 -7.63 5.51
N LEU A 58 5.24 -6.89 4.58
CA LEU A 58 4.51 -6.31 3.47
C LEU A 58 5.36 -6.44 2.22
N SER A 59 4.71 -6.73 1.12
CA SER A 59 5.39 -6.67 -0.17
C SER A 59 4.37 -6.36 -1.24
N PHE A 60 4.84 -6.08 -2.44
CA PHE A 60 3.92 -5.83 -3.54
C PHE A 60 4.54 -6.22 -4.86
N THR A 61 3.68 -6.44 -5.84
CA THR A 61 4.09 -6.53 -7.23
C THR A 61 3.14 -5.65 -8.01
N GLY A 62 3.50 -5.30 -9.21
CA GLY A 62 2.60 -4.46 -10.02
C GLY A 62 3.27 -4.01 -11.28
N GLU A 63 2.49 -3.31 -12.08
CA GLU A 63 2.99 -2.72 -13.32
C GLU A 63 2.17 -1.48 -13.64
N GLY A 64 2.74 -0.60 -14.41
CA GLY A 64 2.06 0.61 -14.80
C GLY A 64 2.92 1.83 -14.59
N ASP A 65 2.29 2.96 -14.32
CA ASP A 65 3.01 4.22 -14.32
C ASP A 65 3.97 4.37 -13.14
N ILE A 66 4.92 5.24 -13.32
CA ILE A 66 6.00 5.46 -12.37
C ILE A 66 5.47 5.92 -11.01
N ILE A 67 4.51 6.83 -11.03
CA ILE A 67 4.01 7.40 -9.78
C ILE A 67 3.34 6.34 -8.92
N SER A 68 2.48 5.51 -9.50
CA SER A 68 1.79 4.47 -8.75
C SER A 68 2.76 3.47 -8.15
N GLN A 69 3.71 3.01 -8.96
CA GLN A 69 4.65 1.99 -8.51
C GLN A 69 5.61 2.54 -7.47
N ALA A 70 6.14 3.73 -7.70
CA ALA A 70 7.06 4.35 -6.76
C ALA A 70 6.37 4.70 -5.44
N ALA A 71 5.17 5.23 -5.50
CA ALA A 71 4.45 5.59 -4.27
C ALA A 71 4.07 4.35 -3.47
N THR A 72 3.79 3.23 -4.13
CA THR A 72 3.54 1.99 -3.41
C THR A 72 4.80 1.54 -2.66
N SER A 73 5.95 1.60 -3.33
CA SER A 73 7.21 1.29 -2.66
C SER A 73 7.41 2.19 -1.45
N ILE A 74 7.10 3.48 -1.57
CA ILE A 74 7.27 4.44 -0.49
C ILE A 74 6.37 4.12 0.70
N ILE A 75 5.09 3.80 0.46
CA ILE A 75 4.19 3.54 1.59
C ILE A 75 4.54 2.24 2.31
N LEU A 76 4.94 1.21 1.59
CA LEU A 76 5.31 -0.03 2.26
C LEU A 76 6.58 0.15 3.06
N GLU A 77 7.55 0.88 2.53
CA GLU A 77 8.76 1.16 3.27
C GLU A 77 8.46 1.98 4.51
N GLN A 78 7.61 3.00 4.38
CA GLN A 78 7.23 3.83 5.51
C GLN A 78 6.59 2.99 6.61
N ALA A 79 5.62 2.15 6.24
CA ALA A 79 4.89 1.36 7.22
C ALA A 79 5.82 0.43 7.98
N LEU A 80 6.77 -0.18 7.28
CA LEU A 80 7.68 -1.12 7.93
C LEU A 80 8.75 -0.44 8.74
N ILE A 81 9.32 0.65 8.25
CA ILE A 81 10.35 1.37 8.98
C ILE A 81 9.77 2.01 10.24
N GLU A 82 8.59 2.59 10.14
CA GLU A 82 7.97 3.24 11.28
C GLU A 82 7.27 2.26 12.20
N GLY A 83 7.18 1.00 11.79
CA GLY A 83 6.53 -0.02 12.61
C GLY A 83 5.05 0.25 12.82
N LEU A 84 4.35 0.70 11.78
CA LEU A 84 2.95 1.05 11.93
C LEU A 84 2.10 -0.19 12.17
N ALA A 85 1.19 -0.08 13.13
CA ALA A 85 0.20 -1.11 13.35
C ALA A 85 -0.92 -0.93 12.32
N MET A 86 -1.77 -1.93 12.19
CA MET A 86 -2.87 -1.88 11.21
C MET A 86 -3.76 -0.67 11.40
N ASP A 87 -4.12 -0.36 12.66
CA ASP A 87 -4.97 0.80 12.91
C ASP A 87 -4.28 2.10 12.56
N GLU A 88 -2.98 2.15 12.71
CA GLU A 88 -2.21 3.33 12.33
C GLU A 88 -2.19 3.52 10.83
N VAL A 89 -2.12 2.41 10.09
CA VAL A 89 -2.21 2.48 8.63
C VAL A 89 -3.57 3.03 8.21
N LEU A 90 -4.64 2.57 8.85
CA LEU A 90 -5.97 3.05 8.52
C LEU A 90 -6.15 4.54 8.82
N ALA A 91 -5.39 5.05 9.78
CA ALA A 91 -5.47 6.46 10.14
C ALA A 91 -4.64 7.37 9.24
N LEU A 92 -3.84 6.82 8.35
CA LEU A 92 -3.03 7.65 7.47
C LEU A 92 -3.90 8.47 6.54
N ASP A 93 -3.55 9.75 6.42
CA ASP A 93 -4.31 10.68 5.59
C ASP A 93 -3.75 10.69 4.18
N TYR A 94 -4.63 10.62 3.19
CA TYR A 94 -4.19 10.58 1.79
C TYR A 94 -3.46 11.85 1.37
N GLU A 95 -3.96 13.00 1.78
CA GLU A 95 -3.32 14.26 1.41
C GLU A 95 -1.94 14.41 2.02
N THR A 96 -1.80 13.99 3.27
CA THR A 96 -0.50 13.99 3.93
C THR A 96 0.46 13.05 3.19
N PHE A 97 -0.04 11.90 2.74
CA PHE A 97 0.80 10.98 2.01
C PHE A 97 1.22 11.55 0.65
N VAL A 98 0.35 12.27 -0.04
CA VAL A 98 0.73 12.92 -1.29
C VAL A 98 1.86 13.92 -1.04
N ASP A 99 1.80 14.64 0.09
CA ASP A 99 2.89 15.56 0.45
C ASP A 99 4.19 14.79 0.67
N ARG A 100 4.11 13.63 1.30
CA ARG A 100 5.28 12.81 1.55
C ARG A 100 5.88 12.27 0.25
N VAL A 101 5.06 11.86 -0.69
CA VAL A 101 5.52 11.38 -2.00
C VAL A 101 6.16 12.51 -2.78
N GLY A 102 5.60 13.69 -2.70
CA GLY A 102 6.10 14.86 -3.39
C GLY A 102 5.00 15.52 -4.18
N ARG A 103 4.29 16.43 -3.56
CA ARG A 103 3.10 17.03 -4.17
C ARG A 103 3.38 17.69 -5.51
N GLU A 104 4.53 18.32 -5.65
CA GLU A 104 4.84 18.99 -6.89
C GLU A 104 5.11 18.01 -8.02
N ALA A 105 5.76 16.89 -7.72
CA ALA A 105 6.02 15.87 -8.71
C ALA A 105 4.74 15.13 -9.09
N VAL A 106 3.85 14.91 -8.12
CA VAL A 106 2.60 14.22 -8.34
C VAL A 106 1.64 15.06 -9.18
N GLY A 107 1.57 16.36 -8.87
CA GLY A 107 0.68 17.27 -9.58
C GLY A 107 -0.76 16.80 -9.48
N SER A 108 -1.42 16.62 -10.60
CA SER A 108 -2.83 16.22 -10.62
C SER A 108 -3.03 14.72 -10.51
N ARG A 109 -1.94 13.94 -10.42
CA ARG A 109 -2.06 12.47 -10.41
C ARG A 109 -2.17 11.93 -9.00
N THR A 110 -3.02 12.54 -8.18
CA THR A 110 -3.15 12.13 -6.79
C THR A 110 -3.72 10.73 -6.65
N ARG A 111 -4.60 10.32 -7.56
CA ARG A 111 -5.15 8.97 -7.52
C ARG A 111 -4.04 7.93 -7.73
N ASN A 112 -3.13 8.21 -8.65
CA ASN A 112 -2.00 7.31 -8.89
C ASN A 112 -1.09 7.26 -7.66
N ALA A 113 -0.83 8.42 -7.06
CA ALA A 113 0.06 8.49 -5.90
C ALA A 113 -0.51 7.78 -4.68
N THR A 114 -1.83 7.65 -4.58
CA THR A 114 -2.46 7.05 -3.40
C THR A 114 -2.93 5.62 -3.64
N LEU A 115 -2.71 5.07 -4.83
CA LEU A 115 -3.16 3.70 -5.13
C LEU A 115 -2.60 2.69 -4.13
N GLY A 116 -1.31 2.75 -3.85
CA GLY A 116 -0.69 1.82 -2.90
C GLY A 116 -1.25 1.95 -1.51
N LEU A 117 -1.41 3.18 -1.04
CA LEU A 117 -1.95 3.40 0.30
C LEU A 117 -3.40 2.91 0.39
N SER A 118 -4.22 3.19 -0.64
CA SER A 118 -5.61 2.75 -0.59
C SER A 118 -5.69 1.21 -0.65
N THR A 119 -4.83 0.58 -1.42
CA THR A 119 -4.80 -0.88 -1.51
C THR A 119 -4.32 -1.49 -0.20
N LEU A 120 -3.32 -0.88 0.42
CA LEU A 120 -2.84 -1.33 1.72
C LEU A 120 -3.94 -1.20 2.78
N LYS A 121 -4.67 -0.10 2.79
CA LYS A 121 -5.80 0.06 3.72
C LYS A 121 -6.87 -1.00 3.47
N SER A 122 -7.13 -1.31 2.21
CA SER A 122 -8.08 -2.37 1.88
C SER A 122 -7.62 -3.73 2.39
N ALA A 123 -6.33 -4.00 2.28
CA ALA A 123 -5.77 -5.24 2.79
C ALA A 123 -5.93 -5.34 4.31
N VAL A 124 -5.66 -4.24 5.01
CA VAL A 124 -5.82 -4.19 6.46
C VAL A 124 -7.28 -4.42 6.85
N ARG A 125 -8.20 -3.76 6.16
CA ARG A 125 -9.63 -3.92 6.46
C ARG A 125 -10.07 -5.36 6.23
N LYS A 126 -9.59 -5.97 5.17
CA LYS A 126 -9.94 -7.35 4.89
C LYS A 126 -9.41 -8.28 5.97
N TYR A 127 -8.19 -8.07 6.39
CA TYR A 127 -7.62 -8.90 7.44
C TYR A 127 -8.42 -8.76 8.73
N GLN A 128 -8.75 -7.54 9.10
CA GLN A 128 -9.49 -7.30 10.34
C GLN A 128 -10.89 -7.90 10.30
N LYS A 129 -11.53 -7.83 9.13
CA LYS A 129 -12.84 -8.44 8.97
C LYS A 129 -12.76 -9.96 9.05
N ASP A 130 -11.79 -10.56 8.39
CA ASP A 130 -11.61 -12.00 8.41
C ASP A 130 -11.24 -12.50 9.81
N ASP A 131 -10.43 -11.75 10.52
CA ASP A 131 -10.02 -12.09 11.88
C ASP A 131 -11.22 -12.05 12.83
N LEU A 132 -12.10 -11.08 12.68
CA LEU A 132 -13.31 -11.00 13.47
C LEU A 132 -14.20 -12.20 13.18
N HIS A 133 -14.32 -12.62 11.94
CA HIS A 133 -15.13 -13.77 11.59
C HIS A 133 -14.53 -15.05 12.19
N ALA A 134 -13.24 -15.18 12.16
CA ALA A 134 -12.57 -16.33 12.76
C ALA A 134 -12.80 -16.37 14.26
N SER A 135 -12.81 -15.21 14.89
CA SER A 135 -13.04 -15.13 16.31
C SER A 135 -14.48 -15.43 16.65
N SER A 136 -15.40 -15.18 15.75
CA SER A 136 -16.77 -15.40 15.98
C SER A 136 -17.19 -16.75 15.62
N VAL A 137 -16.44 -17.70 15.80
CA VAL A 137 -16.60 -19.02 15.41
C VAL A 137 -17.93 -19.51 15.11
N ALA A 138 -18.87 -19.04 15.73
CA ALA A 138 -20.17 -19.53 15.52
C ALA A 138 -20.73 -19.20 14.19
N GLU A 139 -20.12 -18.37 13.48
CA GLU A 139 -20.65 -17.95 12.25
C GLU A 139 -20.14 -18.70 11.11
N PRO A 140 -20.70 -19.73 10.77
CA PRO A 140 -20.20 -20.53 9.69
C PRO A 140 -20.53 -19.83 8.46
N ALA A 141 -19.85 -20.02 7.54
CA ALA A 141 -20.26 -19.72 6.27
C ALA A 141 -20.88 -18.43 5.97
N ARG A 142 -20.43 -17.46 6.40
CA ARG A 142 -20.90 -16.27 5.93
C ARG A 142 -20.33 -16.01 4.68
N SER A 143 -20.85 -16.39 3.72
CA SER A 143 -20.27 -16.37 2.46
C SER A 143 -19.98 -15.07 1.93
N CYS A 144 -20.57 -14.10 2.17
CA CYS A 144 -20.31 -12.96 1.46
C CYS A 144 -19.20 -12.28 1.94
N GLY A 145 -18.34 -12.82 2.18
CA GLY A 145 -17.15 -12.21 2.46
C GLY A 145 -17.04 -10.76 2.24
#